data_322c2ef3b64a2ee2a58c3380bb46f235
#
_entry.id   322c2ef3b64a2ee2a58c3380bb46f235
#
_cell.length_a   1.000
_cell.length_b   1.000
_cell.length_c   1.000
_cell.angle_alpha   90.00
_cell.angle_beta   90.00
_cell.angle_gamma   90.00
#
_symmetry.space_group_name_H-M   'P 1'
#
loop_
_entity.id
_entity.type
_entity.pdbx_description
1 polymer ?
#
loop_
_entity_poly.entity_id
_entity_poly.type
_entity_poly.pdbx_seq_one_letter_code
_entity_poly.pdbx_strand_id
1 'polypeptide(L)'
;MSNKQPSEPIEPPSFHGNWYLASVRAKKRELFLKYLAMTIQQNQLQELILAVKVPQEQIYENIVLLNLSNFKAASTYLQKIENFQSIERKPLNIEQVNRMLKVN
;
A
#
# COMPACT_ATOMS: atom_id res chain seq x y z
N MET A 1 -18.81 -27.25 2.22
CA MET A 1 -18.72 -26.71 2.40
C MET A 1 -18.29 -26.12 2.49
N SER A 2 -18.10 -26.29 2.47
CA SER A 2 -17.84 -25.64 2.56
C SER A 2 -17.24 -25.10 2.51
N ASN A 3 -17.13 -25.30 2.52
CA ASN A 3 -16.68 -24.71 2.53
C ASN A 3 -16.07 -24.29 2.57
N LYS A 4 -15.94 -24.49 2.61
CA LYS A 4 -15.52 -24.00 2.81
C LYS A 4 -15.13 -23.66 3.20
N GLN A 5 -14.98 -23.76 3.43
CA GLN A 5 -14.67 -23.27 3.94
C GLN A 5 -14.49 -22.92 4.51
N PRO A 6 -14.49 -23.15 4.71
CA PRO A 6 -14.23 -22.51 5.39
C PRO A 6 -13.64 -22.40 6.07
N SER A 7 -13.79 -22.61 6.26
CA SER A 7 -13.05 -22.33 6.93
C SER A 7 -11.96 -22.40 6.79
N GLU A 8 -11.64 -22.51 6.25
CA GLU A 8 -10.40 -22.30 6.21
C GLU A 8 -9.86 -21.48 6.98
N PRO A 9 -8.85 -21.79 7.55
CA PRO A 9 -8.48 -20.75 8.41
C PRO A 9 -8.55 -19.48 7.66
N ILE A 10 -9.12 -18.54 8.27
CA ILE A 10 -9.22 -17.26 7.64
C ILE A 10 -7.92 -16.55 7.87
N GLU A 11 -7.20 -16.36 6.80
CA GLU A 11 -5.96 -15.63 6.89
C GLU A 11 -6.23 -14.15 6.90
N PRO A 12 -5.55 -13.40 7.73
CA PRO A 12 -5.61 -11.95 7.61
C PRO A 12 -5.17 -11.55 6.21
N PRO A 13 -5.77 -10.51 5.65
CA PRO A 13 -5.35 -10.07 4.31
C PRO A 13 -3.86 -9.81 4.20
N SER A 14 -3.23 -9.42 5.30
CA SER A 14 -1.79 -9.14 5.27
C SER A 14 -0.95 -10.36 4.95
N PHE A 15 -1.51 -11.56 5.07
CA PHE A 15 -0.79 -12.75 4.67
C PHE A 15 -0.52 -12.78 3.19
N HIS A 16 -1.34 -12.07 2.42
CA HIS A 16 -1.25 -12.12 0.98
C HIS A 16 -0.52 -10.93 0.40
N GLY A 17 0.00 -10.07 1.25
CA GLY A 17 0.70 -8.90 0.78
C GLY A 17 1.83 -8.50 1.68
N ASN A 18 2.69 -7.65 1.15
CA ASN A 18 3.79 -7.08 1.89
C ASN A 18 3.67 -5.57 1.86
N TRP A 19 4.28 -4.93 2.85
CA TRP A 19 4.31 -3.48 2.93
C TRP A 19 5.50 -2.93 2.19
N TYR A 20 5.27 -1.86 1.44
CA TYR A 20 6.31 -1.21 0.67
C TYR A 20 6.29 0.29 0.92
N LEU A 21 7.48 0.87 0.83
CA LEU A 21 7.63 2.30 1.03
C LEU A 21 7.62 2.98 -0.33
N ALA A 22 6.65 3.86 -0.52
CA ALA A 22 6.54 4.66 -1.74
C ALA A 22 6.84 6.11 -1.43
N SER A 23 7.47 6.79 -2.38
CA SER A 23 7.78 8.21 -2.27
C SER A 23 7.00 8.98 -3.31
N VAL A 24 6.53 10.16 -2.91
CA VAL A 24 5.78 11.04 -3.80
C VAL A 24 6.43 12.41 -3.80
N ARG A 25 6.02 13.23 -4.75
CA ARG A 25 6.57 14.58 -4.87
C ARG A 25 6.26 15.39 -3.62
N ALA A 26 7.20 16.28 -3.30
CA ALA A 26 7.08 17.10 -2.10
C ALA A 26 5.78 17.89 -2.12
N LYS A 27 5.07 17.85 -1.00
CA LYS A 27 3.82 18.59 -0.78
C LYS A 27 2.67 18.13 -1.67
N LYS A 28 2.81 16.96 -2.31
CA LYS A 28 1.77 16.43 -3.20
C LYS A 28 1.17 15.13 -2.69
N ARG A 29 1.46 14.75 -1.44
CA ARG A 29 1.00 13.46 -0.96
C ARG A 29 -0.51 13.33 -0.95
N GLU A 30 -1.22 14.36 -0.51
CA GLU A 30 -2.67 14.27 -0.45
C GLU A 30 -3.28 14.18 -1.83
N LEU A 31 -2.73 14.92 -2.78
CA LEU A 31 -3.20 14.85 -4.15
C LEU A 31 -2.92 13.48 -4.73
N PHE A 32 -1.73 12.94 -4.45
CA PHE A 32 -1.41 11.59 -4.88
C PHE A 32 -2.40 10.58 -4.31
N LEU A 33 -2.73 10.70 -3.03
CA LEU A 33 -3.66 9.76 -2.39
C LEU A 33 -5.03 9.82 -3.03
N LYS A 34 -5.46 11.00 -3.43
CA LYS A 34 -6.73 11.15 -4.13
C LYS A 34 -6.72 10.39 -5.45
N TYR A 35 -5.67 10.60 -6.24
CA TYR A 35 -5.56 9.92 -7.52
C TYR A 35 -5.36 8.42 -7.36
N LEU A 36 -4.66 8.02 -6.30
CA LEU A 36 -4.50 6.60 -6.01
C LEU A 36 -5.84 5.94 -5.74
N ALA A 37 -6.66 6.58 -4.90
CA ALA A 37 -7.97 6.04 -4.59
C ALA A 37 -8.83 5.92 -5.84
N MET A 38 -8.77 6.92 -6.70
CA MET A 38 -9.51 6.89 -7.95
C MET A 38 -9.04 5.75 -8.85
N THR A 39 -7.72 5.59 -8.93
CA THR A 39 -7.14 4.55 -9.77
C THR A 39 -7.52 3.16 -9.28
N ILE A 40 -7.48 2.96 -7.97
CA ILE A 40 -7.89 1.68 -7.39
C ILE A 40 -9.33 1.37 -7.76
N GLN A 41 -10.19 2.34 -7.65
CA GLN A 41 -11.61 2.13 -7.92
C GLN A 41 -11.88 1.94 -9.40
N GLN A 42 -11.28 2.75 -10.25
CA GLN A 42 -11.52 2.69 -11.68
C GLN A 42 -10.99 1.41 -12.31
N ASN A 43 -9.90 0.89 -11.79
CA ASN A 43 -9.27 -0.31 -12.35
C ASN A 43 -9.48 -1.54 -11.48
N GLN A 44 -10.29 -1.42 -10.43
CA GLN A 44 -10.64 -2.55 -9.56
C GLN A 44 -9.38 -3.22 -9.01
N LEU A 45 -8.53 -2.41 -8.39
CA LEU A 45 -7.22 -2.89 -7.91
C LEU A 45 -7.25 -3.31 -6.45
N GLN A 46 -8.43 -3.57 -5.87
CA GLN A 46 -8.54 -3.86 -4.46
C GLN A 46 -7.77 -5.13 -4.06
N GLU A 47 -7.56 -6.03 -5.01
CA GLU A 47 -6.81 -7.24 -4.73
C GLU A 47 -5.31 -7.10 -4.99
N LEU A 48 -4.90 -6.00 -5.59
CA LEU A 48 -3.48 -5.69 -5.78
C LEU A 48 -2.97 -4.74 -4.71
N ILE A 49 -3.74 -3.71 -4.41
CA ILE A 49 -3.37 -2.71 -3.41
C ILE A 49 -4.32 -2.90 -2.24
N LEU A 50 -3.84 -3.68 -1.27
CA LEU A 50 -4.70 -4.17 -0.20
C LEU A 50 -4.95 -3.13 0.88
N ALA A 51 -3.99 -2.24 1.10
CA ALA A 51 -4.13 -1.22 2.12
C ALA A 51 -3.18 -0.07 1.83
N VAL A 52 -3.57 1.11 2.30
CA VAL A 52 -2.78 2.33 2.16
C VAL A 52 -2.71 2.97 3.53
N LYS A 53 -1.51 3.26 4.00
CA LYS A 53 -1.31 3.92 5.28
C LYS A 53 -0.38 5.11 5.10
N VAL A 54 -0.60 6.13 5.90
CA VAL A 54 0.13 7.39 5.78
C VAL A 54 0.79 7.71 7.11
N PRO A 55 2.14 7.69 7.18
CA PRO A 55 2.80 8.12 8.40
C PRO A 55 2.54 9.60 8.65
N GLN A 56 2.34 9.95 9.91
CA GLN A 56 1.95 11.31 10.25
C GLN A 56 3.12 12.21 10.63
N GLU A 57 4.27 11.63 10.94
CA GLU A 57 5.42 12.44 11.32
C GLU A 57 5.93 13.23 10.12
N GLN A 58 6.39 14.44 10.39
CA GLN A 58 6.84 15.33 9.32
C GLN A 58 8.01 14.75 8.54
N ILE A 59 8.85 13.98 9.22
CA ILE A 59 10.00 13.36 8.55
C ILE A 59 9.56 12.43 7.42
N TYR A 60 8.31 11.94 7.48
CA TYR A 60 7.76 11.05 6.47
C TYR A 60 6.71 11.72 5.59
N GLU A 61 6.77 13.04 5.48
CA GLU A 61 5.67 13.77 4.82
C GLU A 61 5.51 13.39 3.35
N ASN A 62 6.53 12.86 2.71
CA ASN A 62 6.45 12.47 1.30
C ASN A 62 6.37 10.96 1.13
N ILE A 63 6.02 10.24 2.18
CA ILE A 63 6.02 8.78 2.18
C ILE A 63 4.59 8.27 2.28
N VAL A 64 4.32 7.20 1.52
CA VAL A 64 3.06 6.45 1.61
C VAL A 64 3.43 4.98 1.75
N LEU A 65 2.78 4.29 2.68
CA LEU A 65 3.00 2.87 2.87
C LEU A 65 1.88 2.11 2.18
N LEU A 66 2.26 1.16 1.33
CA LEU A 66 1.32 0.40 0.53
C LEU A 66 1.47 -1.09 0.81
N ASN A 67 0.36 -1.74 1.07
CA ASN A 67 0.36 -3.19 1.19
C ASN A 67 -0.06 -3.77 -0.16
N LEU A 68 0.85 -4.47 -0.80
CA LEU A 68 0.64 -4.96 -2.15
C LEU A 68 0.68 -6.48 -2.16
N SER A 69 -0.28 -7.09 -2.85
CA SER A 69 -0.27 -8.54 -3.03
C SER A 69 0.69 -8.97 -4.13
N ASN A 70 0.98 -8.08 -5.07
CA ASN A 70 1.88 -8.37 -6.17
C ASN A 70 2.59 -7.07 -6.53
N PHE A 71 3.87 -6.99 -6.16
CA PHE A 71 4.64 -5.76 -6.34
C PHE A 71 4.71 -5.34 -7.80
N LYS A 72 5.04 -6.28 -8.67
CA LYS A 72 5.27 -5.96 -10.07
C LYS A 72 4.00 -5.46 -10.74
N ALA A 73 2.90 -6.16 -10.50
CA ALA A 73 1.63 -5.78 -11.12
C ALA A 73 1.17 -4.43 -10.60
N ALA A 74 1.25 -4.21 -9.30
CA ALA A 74 0.82 -2.96 -8.70
C ALA A 74 1.70 -1.80 -9.17
N SER A 75 3.00 -2.04 -9.28
CA SER A 75 3.95 -1.01 -9.67
C SER A 75 3.60 -0.44 -11.05
N THR A 76 3.11 -1.27 -11.95
CA THR A 76 2.74 -0.83 -13.28
C THR A 76 1.67 0.26 -13.22
N TYR A 77 0.69 0.09 -12.33
CA TYR A 77 -0.35 1.10 -12.15
C TYR A 77 0.16 2.32 -11.41
N LEU A 78 0.96 2.09 -10.36
CA LEU A 78 1.44 3.20 -9.54
C LEU A 78 2.26 4.19 -10.34
N GLN A 79 3.07 3.70 -11.26
CA GLN A 79 3.94 4.57 -12.04
C GLN A 79 3.17 5.54 -12.92
N LYS A 80 1.91 5.26 -13.18
CA LYS A 80 1.09 6.12 -14.02
C LYS A 80 0.34 7.18 -13.22
N ILE A 81 0.42 7.13 -11.90
CA ILE A 81 -0.30 8.08 -11.07
C ILE A 81 0.55 9.34 -10.91
N GLU A 82 -0.08 10.47 -11.13
CA GLU A 82 0.60 11.76 -11.03
C GLU A 82 1.18 11.96 -9.63
N ASN A 83 2.39 12.49 -9.57
CA ASN A 83 3.12 12.76 -8.34
C ASN A 83 3.76 11.54 -7.70
N PHE A 84 3.59 10.36 -8.26
CA PHE A 84 4.34 9.20 -7.84
C PHE A 84 5.79 9.36 -8.22
N GLN A 85 6.72 9.09 -7.29
CA GLN A 85 8.14 9.17 -7.60
C GLN A 85 8.80 7.80 -7.67
N SER A 86 8.66 7.02 -6.61
CA SER A 86 9.34 5.74 -6.59
C SER A 86 8.72 4.85 -5.53
N ILE A 87 9.04 3.58 -5.61
CA ILE A 87 8.66 2.61 -4.59
C ILE A 87 9.83 1.65 -4.44
N GLU A 88 10.18 1.34 -3.20
CA GLU A 88 11.29 0.46 -2.94
C GLU A 88 10.88 -0.98 -3.12
N ARG A 89 11.74 -1.76 -3.76
CA ARG A 89 11.43 -3.15 -4.04
C ARG A 89 11.45 -4.04 -2.81
N LYS A 90 12.29 -3.69 -1.84
CA LYS A 90 12.42 -4.51 -0.65
C LYS A 90 11.26 -4.20 0.29
N PRO A 91 10.47 -5.19 0.66
CA PRO A 91 9.36 -4.93 1.57
C PRO A 91 9.83 -4.55 2.95
N LEU A 92 9.01 -3.78 3.63
CA LEU A 92 9.23 -3.43 5.01
C LEU A 92 8.74 -4.57 5.90
N ASN A 93 9.42 -4.78 7.02
CA ASN A 93 8.88 -5.72 8.00
C ASN A 93 7.82 -4.99 8.84
N ILE A 94 7.03 -5.77 9.57
CA ILE A 94 5.90 -5.20 10.30
C ILE A 94 6.37 -4.27 11.40
N GLU A 95 7.54 -4.52 11.97
CA GLU A 95 8.05 -3.63 13.01
C GLU A 95 8.38 -2.26 12.46
N GLN A 96 8.95 -2.22 11.26
CA GLN A 96 9.24 -0.94 10.62
C GLN A 96 7.95 -0.18 10.33
N VAL A 97 6.93 -0.88 9.83
CA VAL A 97 5.65 -0.27 9.53
C VAL A 97 5.04 0.33 10.79
N ASN A 98 5.02 -0.46 11.87
CA ASN A 98 4.44 0.00 13.12
C ASN A 98 5.19 1.20 13.67
N ARG A 99 6.50 1.20 13.54
CA ARG A 99 7.30 2.32 14.02
C ARG A 99 6.99 3.59 13.25
N MET A 100 6.87 3.48 11.92
CA MET A 100 6.58 4.64 11.09
C MET A 100 5.18 5.18 11.34
N LEU A 101 4.24 4.30 11.66
CA LEU A 101 2.86 4.69 11.95
C LEU A 101 2.63 4.97 13.42
N LYS A 102 3.63 4.77 14.27
CA LYS A 102 3.55 4.96 15.71
C LYS A 102 2.47 4.09 16.33
N VAL A 103 2.41 2.85 15.89
CA VAL A 103 1.48 1.86 16.44
C VAL A 103 2.25 0.97 17.40
N ASN A 104 1.69 0.75 18.58
CA ASN A 104 2.34 -0.10 19.57
C ASN A 104 1.85 -1.54 19.50
#